data_48b7faecac0d76d73c050e0fd3e2de66
#
_entry.id   48b7faecac0d76d73c050e0fd3e2de66
#
_cell.length_a   1.000
_cell.length_b   1.000
_cell.length_c   1.000
_cell.angle_alpha   90.00
_cell.angle_beta   90.00
_cell.angle_gamma   90.00
#
_symmetry.space_group_name_H-M   'P 1'
#
loop_
_entity.id
_entity.type
_entity.pdbx_description
1 polymer ?
#
loop_
_entity_poly.entity_id
_entity_poly.type
_entity_poly.pdbx_seq_one_letter_code
_entity_poly.pdbx_strand_id
1 'polypeptide(L)'
;CFFDAEATYPSDALLRGTTVVDGYGEMIVEAVGDRTEAGRVTEQSSIASEEPTPLYKQLTRLSRMIGKIGIAVSIAIFVAMLAKAYLGGELSTGDWVQTSKELLRIFMVSVALIVMAVPEGLPMSITLSLALSMRRMLKTNNLVRKMHACETMGAVTVICTDKTGTLTQNRMRVEEIIHYASIDERLLAEIIAVNSTAFLDADANVIGNPTEGALLIRLREEGFDYAALREEAPIVDRMTFTTERKYMATIIQSKTTGKRLICVKGAPEIVRAMCMPDGKDAQVNEQLLLFQGRAMRTLAVAYAETTAERCEDALRDPQMLFVAVAAIADPVREDVPAAVARCMKAGIDIKIVTGDTPATAREIARRIGLWHDETDSSRNEMTGVEFAAMSDEELLERVQALKIMSRARPLDKQRLVRLLQRKGEIVAVTGDGTNDAPALNFANVGLSMGSGTSVAKDASDITLLDDSFTSIASA
;
A
#
# COMPACT_ATOMS: atom_id res chain seq x y z
N CYS A 1 23.39 -17.68 8.95
CA CYS A 1 22.16 -17.24 8.26
C CYS A 1 21.00 -17.40 9.21
N PHE A 2 20.30 -16.34 9.48
CA PHE A 2 19.10 -16.37 10.29
C PHE A 2 17.96 -16.87 9.38
N PHE A 3 17.50 -18.10 9.57
CA PHE A 3 16.38 -18.64 8.83
C PHE A 3 15.08 -18.22 9.52
N ASP A 4 14.36 -17.26 8.92
CA ASP A 4 13.00 -16.93 9.34
C ASP A 4 12.04 -17.73 8.45
N ALA A 5 11.42 -18.76 9.01
CA ALA A 5 10.48 -19.63 8.30
C ALA A 5 9.19 -18.88 7.84
N GLU A 6 8.90 -17.75 8.47
CA GLU A 6 7.76 -16.89 8.14
C GLU A 6 8.12 -15.75 7.18
N ALA A 7 9.39 -15.62 6.79
CA ALA A 7 9.80 -14.57 5.86
C ALA A 7 9.19 -14.77 4.48
N THR A 8 8.74 -13.70 3.88
CA THR A 8 8.13 -13.70 2.54
C THR A 8 9.11 -14.17 1.46
N TYR A 9 10.40 -13.87 1.65
CA TYR A 9 11.51 -14.30 0.79
C TYR A 9 12.63 -14.89 1.66
N PRO A 10 13.48 -15.77 1.10
CA PRO A 10 14.62 -16.30 1.83
C PRO A 10 15.50 -15.19 2.39
N SER A 11 15.93 -15.32 3.65
CA SER A 11 16.73 -14.30 4.34
C SER A 11 18.16 -14.12 3.78
N ASP A 12 18.61 -15.05 2.96
CA ASP A 12 19.89 -15.05 2.26
C ASP A 12 19.80 -14.56 0.80
N ALA A 13 18.62 -14.14 0.35
CA ALA A 13 18.39 -13.62 -1.01
C ALA A 13 18.35 -12.09 -1.03
N LEU A 14 19.10 -11.48 -1.95
CA LEU A 14 18.99 -10.07 -2.29
C LEU A 14 18.12 -9.90 -3.53
N LEU A 15 17.04 -9.16 -3.39
CA LEU A 15 16.08 -8.96 -4.48
C LEU A 15 16.42 -7.72 -5.29
N ARG A 16 16.31 -7.83 -6.63
CA ARG A 16 16.46 -6.67 -7.51
C ARG A 16 15.42 -5.59 -7.18
N GLY A 17 15.90 -4.36 -7.07
CA GLY A 17 15.03 -3.20 -6.76
C GLY A 17 14.92 -2.88 -5.27
N THR A 18 15.56 -3.67 -4.39
CA THR A 18 15.72 -3.33 -2.98
C THR A 18 17.00 -2.53 -2.74
N THR A 19 17.03 -1.75 -1.67
CA THR A 19 18.18 -0.93 -1.28
C THR A 19 18.80 -1.51 -0.01
N VAL A 20 20.13 -1.62 0.01
CA VAL A 20 20.87 -1.93 1.23
C VAL A 20 20.86 -0.67 2.11
N VAL A 21 20.18 -0.75 3.25
CA VAL A 21 20.01 0.40 4.17
C VAL A 21 21.21 0.52 5.10
N ASP A 22 21.83 -0.61 5.46
CA ASP A 22 22.96 -0.67 6.39
C ASP A 22 23.79 -1.93 6.15
N GLY A 23 25.11 -1.88 6.44
CA GLY A 23 26.02 -2.99 6.30
C GLY A 23 26.61 -3.16 4.91
N TYR A 24 27.36 -4.24 4.72
CA TYR A 24 27.98 -4.64 3.44
C TYR A 24 27.93 -6.16 3.31
N GLY A 25 27.98 -6.64 2.07
CA GLY A 25 27.98 -8.07 1.78
C GLY A 25 28.43 -8.36 0.36
N GLU A 26 28.75 -9.61 0.10
CA GLU A 26 29.03 -10.14 -1.23
C GLU A 26 27.83 -10.99 -1.67
N MET A 27 27.47 -10.90 -2.96
CA MET A 27 26.37 -11.67 -3.51
C MET A 27 26.80 -12.41 -4.78
N ILE A 28 26.18 -13.55 -5.00
CA ILE A 28 26.24 -14.29 -6.27
C ILE A 28 24.94 -14.03 -7.04
N VAL A 29 25.05 -13.59 -8.29
CA VAL A 29 23.90 -13.33 -9.14
C VAL A 29 23.33 -14.65 -9.65
N GLU A 30 22.13 -15.05 -9.18
CA GLU A 30 21.46 -16.28 -9.58
C GLU A 30 20.51 -16.08 -10.78
N ALA A 31 19.84 -14.93 -10.85
CA ALA A 31 18.88 -14.63 -11.89
C ALA A 31 19.04 -13.20 -12.42
N VAL A 32 18.80 -13.00 -13.73
CA VAL A 32 18.89 -11.70 -14.42
C VAL A 32 17.68 -11.46 -15.31
N GLY A 33 17.35 -10.19 -15.55
CA GLY A 33 16.25 -9.77 -16.43
C GLY A 33 14.91 -10.27 -15.93
N ASP A 34 14.11 -10.85 -16.82
CA ASP A 34 12.74 -11.32 -16.55
C ASP A 34 12.68 -12.53 -15.62
N ARG A 35 13.81 -13.20 -15.39
CA ARG A 35 13.89 -14.33 -14.44
C ARG A 35 14.03 -13.90 -12.98
N THR A 36 14.33 -12.62 -12.71
CA THR A 36 14.32 -12.07 -11.35
C THR A 36 12.88 -11.93 -10.84
N GLU A 37 12.67 -11.86 -9.52
CA GLU A 37 11.33 -11.59 -8.97
C GLU A 37 10.76 -10.27 -9.50
N ALA A 38 11.57 -9.20 -9.54
CA ALA A 38 11.15 -7.93 -10.13
C ALA A 38 10.82 -8.05 -11.63
N GLY A 39 11.54 -8.88 -12.38
CA GLY A 39 11.26 -9.15 -13.78
C GLY A 39 9.91 -9.87 -13.97
N ARG A 40 9.64 -10.91 -13.21
CA ARG A 40 8.33 -11.62 -13.23
C ARG A 40 7.17 -10.71 -12.87
N VAL A 41 7.34 -9.85 -11.87
CA VAL A 41 6.36 -8.84 -11.48
C VAL A 41 6.09 -7.87 -12.64
N THR A 42 7.14 -7.40 -13.31
CA THR A 42 7.05 -6.48 -14.45
C THR A 42 6.37 -7.15 -15.66
N GLU A 43 6.74 -8.39 -16.00
CA GLU A 43 6.10 -9.15 -17.08
C GLU A 43 4.61 -9.32 -16.83
N GLN A 44 4.21 -9.70 -15.63
CA GLN A 44 2.79 -9.83 -15.27
C GLN A 44 2.06 -8.49 -15.25
N SER A 45 2.72 -7.40 -14.89
CA SER A 45 2.16 -6.06 -14.94
C SER A 45 1.93 -5.55 -16.36
N SER A 46 2.69 -6.07 -17.35
CA SER A 46 2.53 -5.68 -18.76
C SER A 46 1.37 -6.39 -19.47
N ILE A 47 0.81 -7.45 -18.87
CA ILE A 47 -0.39 -8.13 -19.39
C ILE A 47 -1.60 -7.26 -19.04
N ALA A 48 -1.95 -6.32 -19.92
CA ALA A 48 -3.09 -5.45 -19.74
C ALA A 48 -4.40 -6.27 -19.69
N SER A 49 -5.13 -6.15 -18.61
CA SER A 49 -6.50 -6.66 -18.52
C SER A 49 -7.44 -5.58 -19.05
N GLU A 50 -7.72 -5.59 -20.34
CA GLU A 50 -8.77 -4.74 -20.95
C GLU A 50 -10.16 -5.34 -20.69
N GLU A 51 -10.55 -5.54 -19.44
CA GLU A 51 -11.93 -5.89 -19.16
C GLU A 51 -12.85 -4.67 -19.43
N PRO A 52 -13.92 -4.84 -20.23
CA PRO A 52 -14.84 -3.75 -20.51
C PRO A 52 -15.57 -3.30 -19.25
N THR A 53 -15.65 -1.99 -19.03
CA THR A 53 -16.27 -1.37 -17.85
C THR A 53 -17.75 -1.77 -17.71
N PRO A 54 -18.32 -1.71 -16.48
CA PRO A 54 -19.73 -2.01 -16.24
C PRO A 54 -20.68 -1.18 -17.13
N LEU A 55 -20.41 0.12 -17.30
CA LEU A 55 -21.19 1.00 -18.16
C LEU A 55 -21.07 0.60 -19.63
N TYR A 56 -19.86 0.29 -20.11
CA TYR A 56 -19.66 -0.17 -21.48
C TYR A 56 -20.47 -1.45 -21.77
N LYS A 57 -20.49 -2.42 -20.82
CA LYS A 57 -21.31 -3.63 -20.92
C LYS A 57 -22.81 -3.29 -21.01
N GLN A 58 -23.30 -2.39 -20.17
CA GLN A 58 -24.70 -1.93 -20.17
C GLN A 58 -25.06 -1.19 -21.45
N LEU A 59 -24.21 -0.27 -21.90
CA LEU A 59 -24.41 0.51 -23.12
C LEU A 59 -24.40 -0.35 -24.37
N THR A 60 -23.50 -1.32 -24.44
CA THR A 60 -23.47 -2.27 -25.57
C THR A 60 -24.75 -3.12 -25.60
N ARG A 61 -25.28 -3.49 -24.43
CA ARG A 61 -26.57 -4.20 -24.33
C ARG A 61 -27.73 -3.31 -24.78
N LEU A 62 -27.77 -2.07 -24.33
CA LEU A 62 -28.78 -1.09 -24.71
C LEU A 62 -28.73 -0.79 -26.20
N SER A 63 -27.55 -0.51 -26.76
CA SER A 63 -27.36 -0.24 -28.20
C SER A 63 -27.81 -1.42 -29.06
N ARG A 64 -27.49 -2.66 -28.66
CA ARG A 64 -27.98 -3.86 -29.35
C ARG A 64 -29.50 -3.98 -29.30
N MET A 65 -30.12 -3.66 -28.14
CA MET A 65 -31.57 -3.69 -28.00
C MET A 65 -32.24 -2.64 -28.92
N ILE A 66 -31.75 -1.41 -28.88
CA ILE A 66 -32.24 -0.31 -29.74
C ILE A 66 -32.05 -0.66 -31.21
N GLY A 67 -30.87 -1.18 -31.59
CA GLY A 67 -30.62 -1.61 -32.98
C GLY A 67 -31.58 -2.71 -33.45
N LYS A 68 -31.87 -3.72 -32.61
CA LYS A 68 -32.85 -4.77 -32.93
C LYS A 68 -34.26 -4.21 -33.11
N ILE A 69 -34.69 -3.31 -32.23
CA ILE A 69 -36.00 -2.63 -32.36
C ILE A 69 -36.04 -1.76 -33.62
N GLY A 70 -34.99 -0.98 -33.88
CA GLY A 70 -34.90 -0.14 -35.06
C GLY A 70 -34.98 -0.95 -36.37
N ILE A 71 -34.26 -2.06 -36.46
CA ILE A 71 -34.33 -2.94 -37.63
C ILE A 71 -35.72 -3.56 -37.76
N ALA A 72 -36.34 -4.03 -36.69
CA ALA A 72 -37.67 -4.62 -36.72
C ALA A 72 -38.73 -3.60 -37.18
N VAL A 73 -38.68 -2.36 -36.68
CA VAL A 73 -39.56 -1.27 -37.06
C VAL A 73 -39.34 -0.88 -38.53
N SER A 74 -38.07 -0.77 -38.97
CA SER A 74 -37.74 -0.45 -40.36
C SER A 74 -38.24 -1.52 -41.33
N ILE A 75 -38.09 -2.81 -40.99
CA ILE A 75 -38.64 -3.92 -41.80
C ILE A 75 -40.17 -3.82 -41.86
N ALA A 76 -40.84 -3.56 -40.74
CA ALA A 76 -42.30 -3.41 -40.70
C ALA A 76 -42.78 -2.25 -41.57
N ILE A 77 -42.09 -1.11 -41.52
CA ILE A 77 -42.41 0.05 -42.36
C ILE A 77 -42.11 -0.23 -43.84
N PHE A 78 -41.00 -0.89 -44.15
CA PHE A 78 -40.66 -1.33 -45.51
C PHE A 78 -41.78 -2.20 -46.09
N VAL A 79 -42.23 -3.21 -45.36
CA VAL A 79 -43.32 -4.11 -45.78
C VAL A 79 -44.64 -3.36 -45.93
N ALA A 80 -44.95 -2.45 -44.99
CA ALA A 80 -46.19 -1.66 -45.06
C ALA A 80 -46.18 -0.71 -46.25
N MET A 81 -45.04 -0.04 -46.55
CA MET A 81 -44.89 0.82 -47.71
C MET A 81 -44.95 0.04 -49.02
N LEU A 82 -44.33 -1.15 -49.06
CA LEU A 82 -44.40 -2.04 -50.22
C LEU A 82 -45.84 -2.52 -50.49
N ALA A 83 -46.55 -2.93 -49.42
CA ALA A 83 -47.96 -3.33 -49.51
C ALA A 83 -48.83 -2.16 -49.98
N LYS A 84 -48.62 -0.95 -49.48
CA LYS A 84 -49.35 0.24 -49.91
C LYS A 84 -49.10 0.54 -51.40
N ALA A 85 -47.85 0.52 -51.85
CA ALA A 85 -47.47 0.76 -53.25
C ALA A 85 -48.05 -0.33 -54.18
N TYR A 86 -48.12 -1.60 -53.72
CA TYR A 86 -48.74 -2.70 -54.44
C TYR A 86 -50.26 -2.53 -54.54
N LEU A 87 -50.98 -2.22 -53.47
CA LEU A 87 -52.43 -2.05 -53.41
C LEU A 87 -52.84 -0.74 -54.14
N GLY A 88 -52.01 0.28 -54.17
CA GLY A 88 -52.22 1.53 -54.85
C GLY A 88 -51.96 1.46 -56.36
N GLY A 89 -51.45 0.32 -56.86
CA GLY A 89 -51.16 0.13 -58.28
C GLY A 89 -49.89 0.81 -58.79
N GLU A 90 -49.10 1.45 -57.90
CA GLU A 90 -47.86 2.16 -58.21
C GLU A 90 -46.76 1.25 -58.74
N LEU A 91 -46.80 -0.05 -58.35
CA LEU A 91 -45.88 -1.11 -58.78
C LEU A 91 -46.38 -1.86 -60.04
N SER A 92 -47.62 -1.57 -60.57
CA SER A 92 -48.29 -2.30 -61.66
C SER A 92 -48.39 -1.48 -62.95
N THR A 93 -47.68 -0.37 -63.09
CA THR A 93 -47.79 0.59 -64.22
C THR A 93 -47.18 0.08 -65.53
N GLY A 94 -46.53 -1.09 -65.56
CA GLY A 94 -45.84 -1.55 -66.80
C GLY A 94 -44.58 -0.80 -67.18
N ASP A 95 -44.27 0.33 -66.49
CA ASP A 95 -43.06 1.12 -66.66
C ASP A 95 -42.00 0.76 -65.60
N TRP A 96 -40.98 0.05 -66.04
CA TRP A 96 -39.87 -0.39 -65.21
C TRP A 96 -39.13 0.73 -64.51
N VAL A 97 -39.06 1.93 -65.13
CA VAL A 97 -38.36 3.10 -64.60
C VAL A 97 -39.14 3.67 -63.42
N GLN A 98 -40.42 3.71 -63.44
CA GLN A 98 -41.29 4.24 -62.39
C GLN A 98 -41.34 3.25 -61.18
N THR A 99 -41.47 1.94 -61.45
CA THR A 99 -41.45 0.90 -60.47
C THR A 99 -40.11 0.89 -59.75
N SER A 100 -38.98 1.00 -60.43
CA SER A 100 -37.64 1.05 -59.84
C SER A 100 -37.45 2.29 -58.97
N LYS A 101 -37.98 3.46 -59.34
CA LYS A 101 -37.92 4.68 -58.53
C LYS A 101 -38.71 4.54 -57.24
N GLU A 102 -39.89 3.95 -57.23
CA GLU A 102 -40.67 3.73 -56.00
C GLU A 102 -40.02 2.69 -55.08
N LEU A 103 -39.51 1.61 -55.64
CA LEU A 103 -38.72 0.62 -54.82
C LEU A 103 -37.50 1.27 -54.18
N LEU A 104 -36.74 2.06 -54.92
CA LEU A 104 -35.57 2.79 -54.40
C LEU A 104 -35.97 3.77 -53.30
N ARG A 105 -37.10 4.50 -53.49
CA ARG A 105 -37.62 5.42 -52.47
C ARG A 105 -38.00 4.71 -51.18
N ILE A 106 -38.72 3.58 -51.25
CA ILE A 106 -39.11 2.76 -50.09
C ILE A 106 -37.86 2.24 -49.39
N PHE A 107 -36.88 1.76 -50.15
CA PHE A 107 -35.60 1.29 -49.62
C PHE A 107 -34.84 2.42 -48.91
N MET A 108 -34.72 3.60 -49.53
CA MET A 108 -34.05 4.76 -48.95
C MET A 108 -34.69 5.22 -47.63
N VAL A 109 -36.03 5.24 -47.56
CA VAL A 109 -36.76 5.57 -46.32
C VAL A 109 -36.44 4.57 -45.22
N SER A 110 -36.42 3.28 -45.54
CA SER A 110 -36.13 2.23 -44.59
C SER A 110 -34.70 2.27 -44.08
N VAL A 111 -33.73 2.53 -44.95
CA VAL A 111 -32.32 2.75 -44.57
C VAL A 111 -32.17 3.99 -43.69
N ALA A 112 -32.83 5.10 -44.06
CA ALA A 112 -32.80 6.32 -43.24
C ALA A 112 -33.33 6.06 -41.81
N LEU A 113 -34.39 5.28 -41.67
CA LEU A 113 -34.94 4.90 -40.35
C LEU A 113 -33.97 4.04 -39.53
N ILE A 114 -33.23 3.11 -40.15
CA ILE A 114 -32.20 2.33 -39.45
C ILE A 114 -31.09 3.25 -38.97
N VAL A 115 -30.60 4.17 -39.80
CA VAL A 115 -29.53 5.12 -39.43
C VAL A 115 -30.00 6.02 -38.30
N MET A 116 -31.23 6.57 -38.38
CA MET A 116 -31.79 7.41 -37.31
C MET A 116 -31.99 6.66 -35.98
N ALA A 117 -32.19 5.33 -36.00
CA ALA A 117 -32.34 4.53 -34.80
C ALA A 117 -31.01 4.30 -34.03
N VAL A 118 -29.86 4.58 -34.66
CA VAL A 118 -28.56 4.49 -34.01
C VAL A 118 -28.30 5.75 -33.17
N PRO A 119 -28.11 5.64 -31.83
CA PRO A 119 -27.91 6.80 -30.97
C PRO A 119 -26.46 7.32 -31.07
N GLU A 120 -26.11 8.01 -32.16
CA GLU A 120 -24.75 8.51 -32.43
C GLU A 120 -24.23 9.50 -31.35
N GLY A 121 -25.15 10.24 -30.71
CA GLY A 121 -24.82 11.21 -29.67
C GLY A 121 -24.47 10.59 -28.32
N LEU A 122 -24.78 9.31 -28.08
CA LEU A 122 -24.59 8.65 -26.79
C LEU A 122 -23.10 8.52 -26.41
N PRO A 123 -22.19 8.02 -27.26
CA PRO A 123 -20.78 7.95 -26.97
C PRO A 123 -20.16 9.33 -26.67
N MET A 124 -20.54 10.34 -27.44
CA MET A 124 -20.05 11.70 -27.25
C MET A 124 -20.48 12.31 -25.91
N SER A 125 -21.75 12.12 -25.52
CA SER A 125 -22.28 12.61 -24.24
C SER A 125 -21.56 11.94 -23.06
N ILE A 126 -21.26 10.64 -23.15
CA ILE A 126 -20.53 9.90 -22.12
C ILE A 126 -19.10 10.41 -22.01
N THR A 127 -18.38 10.54 -23.13
CA THR A 127 -17.01 11.06 -23.13
C THR A 127 -16.95 12.45 -22.50
N LEU A 128 -17.90 13.33 -22.82
CA LEU A 128 -17.98 14.67 -22.22
C LEU A 128 -18.24 14.58 -20.70
N SER A 129 -19.17 13.72 -20.26
CA SER A 129 -19.47 13.52 -18.84
C SER A 129 -18.24 12.99 -18.08
N LEU A 130 -17.53 12.00 -18.65
CA LEU A 130 -16.30 11.47 -18.06
C LEU A 130 -15.19 12.53 -17.98
N ALA A 131 -15.02 13.35 -19.01
CA ALA A 131 -14.06 14.45 -19.02
C ALA A 131 -14.36 15.49 -17.91
N LEU A 132 -15.65 15.81 -17.68
CA LEU A 132 -16.05 16.68 -16.58
C LEU A 132 -15.81 16.02 -15.20
N SER A 133 -16.03 14.71 -15.08
CA SER A 133 -15.73 13.94 -13.86
C SER A 133 -14.23 13.91 -13.56
N MET A 134 -13.37 13.67 -14.57
CA MET A 134 -11.91 13.76 -14.42
C MET A 134 -11.49 15.13 -13.86
N ARG A 135 -12.06 16.22 -14.39
CA ARG A 135 -11.78 17.57 -13.90
C ARG A 135 -12.22 17.78 -12.44
N ARG A 136 -13.30 17.15 -12.00
CA ARG A 136 -13.76 17.19 -10.59
C ARG A 136 -12.82 16.38 -9.70
N MET A 137 -12.45 15.18 -10.12
CA MET A 137 -11.52 14.29 -9.38
C MET A 137 -10.14 14.94 -9.23
N LEU A 138 -9.65 15.66 -10.23
CA LEU A 138 -8.39 16.40 -10.11
C LEU A 138 -8.43 17.46 -8.99
N LYS A 139 -9.59 18.09 -8.75
CA LYS A 139 -9.74 19.06 -7.64
C LYS A 139 -9.70 18.43 -6.26
N THR A 140 -9.89 17.12 -6.17
CA THR A 140 -9.76 16.31 -4.95
C THR A 140 -8.47 15.47 -4.98
N ASN A 141 -7.41 15.98 -5.61
CA ASN A 141 -6.08 15.37 -5.70
C ASN A 141 -6.02 14.00 -6.41
N ASN A 142 -7.05 13.64 -7.17
CA ASN A 142 -7.11 12.41 -7.95
C ASN A 142 -6.75 12.70 -9.40
N LEU A 143 -5.52 12.40 -9.81
CA LEU A 143 -5.08 12.52 -11.21
C LEU A 143 -5.48 11.26 -11.97
N VAL A 144 -6.55 11.35 -12.75
CA VAL A 144 -7.03 10.26 -13.58
C VAL A 144 -6.14 10.12 -14.82
N ARG A 145 -5.55 8.96 -15.02
CA ARG A 145 -4.70 8.62 -16.16
C ARG A 145 -5.48 7.91 -17.27
N LYS A 146 -6.44 7.06 -16.88
CA LYS A 146 -7.32 6.36 -17.82
C LYS A 146 -8.78 6.79 -17.60
N MET A 147 -9.43 7.27 -18.64
CA MET A 147 -10.76 7.89 -18.55
C MET A 147 -11.84 6.96 -17.97
N HIS A 148 -11.77 5.67 -18.27
CA HIS A 148 -12.74 4.69 -17.78
C HIS A 148 -12.70 4.49 -16.26
N ALA A 149 -11.58 4.82 -15.62
CA ALA A 149 -11.46 4.72 -14.17
C ALA A 149 -12.43 5.65 -13.42
N CYS A 150 -12.79 6.81 -14.00
CA CYS A 150 -13.79 7.70 -13.41
C CYS A 150 -15.17 7.05 -13.25
N GLU A 151 -15.54 6.24 -14.21
CA GLU A 151 -16.78 5.49 -14.19
C GLU A 151 -16.72 4.35 -13.16
N THR A 152 -15.64 3.55 -13.28
CA THR A 152 -15.49 2.34 -12.49
C THR A 152 -15.31 2.67 -11.01
N MET A 153 -14.66 3.80 -10.68
CA MET A 153 -14.48 4.26 -9.30
C MET A 153 -15.82 4.47 -8.57
N GLY A 154 -16.83 5.02 -9.25
CA GLY A 154 -18.17 5.18 -8.69
C GLY A 154 -18.95 3.88 -8.47
N ALA A 155 -18.44 2.75 -8.95
CA ALA A 155 -19.05 1.43 -8.81
C ALA A 155 -18.23 0.48 -7.91
N VAL A 156 -17.15 0.95 -7.29
CA VAL A 156 -16.27 0.16 -6.42
C VAL A 156 -17.03 -0.38 -5.23
N THR A 157 -16.90 -1.68 -4.98
CA THR A 157 -17.50 -2.39 -3.84
C THR A 157 -16.46 -2.83 -2.81
N VAL A 158 -15.19 -2.99 -3.24
CA VAL A 158 -14.08 -3.43 -2.38
C VAL A 158 -12.84 -2.60 -2.67
N ILE A 159 -12.17 -2.12 -1.62
CA ILE A 159 -10.86 -1.48 -1.69
C ILE A 159 -9.82 -2.38 -1.02
N CYS A 160 -8.87 -2.90 -1.78
CA CYS A 160 -7.68 -3.57 -1.26
C CYS A 160 -6.57 -2.53 -1.10
N THR A 161 -6.18 -2.24 0.13
CA THR A 161 -5.19 -1.20 0.43
C THR A 161 -3.91 -1.79 1.00
N ASP A 162 -2.76 -1.28 0.53
CA ASP A 162 -1.52 -1.51 1.26
C ASP A 162 -1.52 -0.69 2.55
N LYS A 163 -0.74 -1.14 3.54
CA LYS A 163 -0.57 -0.46 4.81
C LYS A 163 0.39 0.74 4.68
N THR A 164 1.61 0.43 4.22
CA THR A 164 2.75 1.36 4.26
C THR A 164 2.56 2.48 3.24
N GLY A 165 2.80 3.74 3.67
CA GLY A 165 2.67 4.90 2.77
C GLY A 165 1.23 5.29 2.42
N THR A 166 0.26 4.37 2.52
CA THR A 166 -1.16 4.62 2.24
C THR A 166 -1.95 4.89 3.53
N LEU A 167 -2.00 3.92 4.44
CA LEU A 167 -2.68 4.06 5.73
C LEU A 167 -1.79 4.70 6.79
N THR A 168 -0.48 4.56 6.64
CA THR A 168 0.54 5.10 7.53
C THR A 168 1.38 6.16 6.84
N GLN A 169 2.17 6.90 7.63
CA GLN A 169 2.99 8.00 7.12
C GLN A 169 4.27 7.54 6.39
N ASN A 170 4.61 6.25 6.43
CA ASN A 170 5.88 5.68 5.98
C ASN A 170 7.09 6.38 6.63
N ARG A 171 6.94 6.79 7.87
CA ARG A 171 7.96 7.46 8.67
C ARG A 171 7.97 6.86 10.07
N MET A 172 9.07 6.22 10.45
CA MET A 172 9.23 5.74 11.82
C MET A 172 9.29 6.93 12.77
N ARG A 173 8.50 6.87 13.85
CA ARG A 173 8.51 7.84 14.95
C ARG A 173 8.57 7.15 16.29
N VAL A 174 9.17 7.83 17.26
CA VAL A 174 9.11 7.42 18.66
C VAL A 174 7.73 7.82 19.18
N GLU A 175 6.92 6.81 19.49
CA GLU A 175 5.58 7.01 20.10
C GLU A 175 5.69 7.29 21.60
N GLU A 176 6.59 6.54 22.28
CA GLU A 176 6.74 6.60 23.73
C GLU A 176 8.18 6.27 24.13
N ILE A 177 8.70 6.93 25.18
CA ILE A 177 9.93 6.57 25.85
C ILE A 177 9.61 6.38 27.33
N ILE A 178 9.91 5.18 27.86
CA ILE A 178 9.73 4.87 29.28
C ILE A 178 11.09 4.84 29.96
N HIS A 179 11.22 5.66 30.99
CA HIS A 179 12.43 5.78 31.79
C HIS A 179 12.38 4.81 32.98
N TYR A 180 13.44 4.04 33.15
CA TYR A 180 13.62 3.10 34.28
C TYR A 180 14.64 3.60 35.30
N ALA A 181 15.48 4.55 34.91
CA ALA A 181 16.42 5.22 35.81
C ALA A 181 16.29 6.75 35.65
N SER A 182 16.60 7.49 36.71
CA SER A 182 16.74 8.94 36.64
C SER A 182 18.03 9.27 35.88
N ILE A 183 17.93 10.03 34.83
CA ILE A 183 19.03 10.46 33.98
C ILE A 183 18.82 11.93 33.61
N ASP A 184 19.90 12.67 33.45
CA ASP A 184 19.87 14.00 32.86
C ASP A 184 19.42 13.91 31.39
N GLU A 185 18.46 14.73 30.97
CA GLU A 185 17.90 14.70 29.61
C GLU A 185 18.97 14.97 28.53
N ARG A 186 19.94 15.86 28.82
CA ARG A 186 21.05 16.13 27.92
C ARG A 186 21.96 14.90 27.77
N LEU A 187 22.19 14.17 28.86
CA LEU A 187 22.99 12.94 28.84
C LEU A 187 22.30 11.87 28.01
N LEU A 188 20.97 11.70 28.17
CA LEU A 188 20.22 10.76 27.35
C LEU A 188 20.28 11.14 25.88
N ALA A 189 20.12 12.42 25.56
CA ALA A 189 20.23 12.95 24.21
C ALA A 189 21.63 12.71 23.62
N GLU A 190 22.69 12.93 24.39
CA GLU A 190 24.08 12.65 24.00
C GLU A 190 24.24 11.15 23.68
N ILE A 191 23.80 10.26 24.57
CA ILE A 191 23.86 8.78 24.38
C ILE A 191 23.13 8.36 23.09
N ILE A 192 21.94 8.86 22.86
CA ILE A 192 21.15 8.54 21.65
C ILE A 192 21.85 9.07 20.40
N ALA A 193 22.31 10.32 20.42
CA ALA A 193 22.97 10.95 19.29
C ALA A 193 24.23 10.22 18.85
N VAL A 194 25.13 9.93 19.79
CA VAL A 194 26.45 9.32 19.48
C VAL A 194 26.34 7.83 19.12
N ASN A 195 25.36 7.14 19.73
CA ASN A 195 25.13 5.71 19.50
C ASN A 195 24.12 5.48 18.36
N SER A 196 24.30 6.19 17.25
CA SER A 196 23.50 6.09 16.04
C SER A 196 24.36 6.34 14.80
N THR A 197 24.08 5.61 13.71
CA THR A 197 24.72 5.77 12.40
C THR A 197 23.85 6.56 11.42
N ALA A 198 22.58 6.75 11.72
CA ALA A 198 21.66 7.51 10.88
C ALA A 198 21.96 9.02 10.92
N PHE A 199 21.49 9.73 9.90
CA PHE A 199 21.55 11.19 9.75
C PHE A 199 20.18 11.73 9.34
N LEU A 200 19.95 13.01 9.54
CA LEU A 200 18.80 13.73 9.00
C LEU A 200 19.29 14.72 7.94
N ASP A 201 18.60 14.79 6.81
CA ASP A 201 18.81 15.81 5.81
C ASP A 201 18.20 17.18 6.25
N ALA A 202 18.31 18.20 5.40
CA ALA A 202 17.78 19.55 5.68
C ALA A 202 16.25 19.53 5.90
N ASP A 203 15.53 18.62 5.25
CA ASP A 203 14.07 18.43 5.33
C ASP A 203 13.65 17.46 6.43
N ALA A 204 14.58 17.05 7.30
CA ALA A 204 14.38 16.05 8.36
C ALA A 204 14.01 14.64 7.85
N ASN A 205 14.37 14.30 6.62
CA ASN A 205 14.27 12.91 6.16
C ASN A 205 15.45 12.11 6.69
N VAL A 206 15.19 10.86 7.03
CA VAL A 206 16.20 9.95 7.59
C VAL A 206 17.09 9.39 6.47
N ILE A 207 18.39 9.52 6.65
CA ILE A 207 19.42 8.84 5.85
C ILE A 207 20.03 7.75 6.72
N GLY A 208 19.90 6.49 6.31
CA GLY A 208 20.34 5.31 7.06
C GLY A 208 19.19 4.56 7.71
N ASN A 209 19.42 3.95 8.87
CA ASN A 209 18.44 3.11 9.54
C ASN A 209 17.21 3.90 10.02
N PRO A 210 15.98 3.57 9.56
CA PRO A 210 14.77 4.34 9.92
C PRO A 210 14.46 4.33 11.42
N THR A 211 14.80 3.25 12.13
CA THR A 211 14.56 3.13 13.58
C THR A 211 15.50 4.05 14.38
N GLU A 212 16.76 4.17 13.94
CA GLU A 212 17.69 5.14 14.50
C GLU A 212 17.30 6.57 14.18
N GLY A 213 16.87 6.80 12.92
CA GLY A 213 16.38 8.10 12.50
C GLY A 213 15.19 8.61 13.31
N ALA A 214 14.28 7.70 13.72
CA ALA A 214 13.16 8.05 14.60
C ALA A 214 13.63 8.65 15.93
N LEU A 215 14.69 8.11 16.53
CA LEU A 215 15.29 8.66 17.76
C LEU A 215 15.90 10.05 17.51
N LEU A 216 16.58 10.27 16.37
CA LEU A 216 17.15 11.56 16.02
C LEU A 216 16.08 12.62 15.77
N ILE A 217 14.96 12.25 15.10
CA ILE A 217 13.81 13.13 14.93
C ILE A 217 13.25 13.54 16.30
N ARG A 218 13.11 12.59 17.22
CA ARG A 218 12.63 12.84 18.57
C ARG A 218 13.53 13.83 19.32
N LEU A 219 14.86 13.67 19.25
CA LEU A 219 15.81 14.62 19.84
C LEU A 219 15.62 16.04 19.28
N ARG A 220 15.43 16.16 17.97
CA ARG A 220 15.20 17.46 17.32
C ARG A 220 13.86 18.09 17.78
N GLU A 221 12.81 17.31 17.93
CA GLU A 221 11.51 17.75 18.46
C GLU A 221 11.60 18.24 19.91
N GLU A 222 12.50 17.65 20.71
CA GLU A 222 12.82 18.07 22.09
C GLU A 222 13.81 19.23 22.17
N GLY A 223 14.25 19.75 21.01
CA GLY A 223 15.12 20.93 20.93
C GLY A 223 16.62 20.64 21.02
N PHE A 224 17.03 19.36 20.92
CA PHE A 224 18.44 18.98 20.88
C PHE A 224 18.99 18.95 19.46
N ASP A 225 20.16 19.55 19.26
CA ASP A 225 20.94 19.40 18.03
C ASP A 225 21.83 18.16 18.15
N TYR A 226 21.39 17.04 17.54
CA TYR A 226 22.12 15.79 17.60
C TYR A 226 23.49 15.87 16.91
N ALA A 227 23.69 16.74 15.91
CA ALA A 227 24.97 16.91 15.23
C ALA A 227 25.97 17.59 16.16
N ALA A 228 25.57 18.66 16.83
CA ALA A 228 26.37 19.30 17.84
C ALA A 228 26.71 18.35 19.01
N LEU A 229 25.78 17.57 19.48
CA LEU A 229 26.02 16.55 20.53
C LEU A 229 27.06 15.51 20.08
N ARG A 230 27.07 15.09 18.83
CA ARG A 230 28.08 14.17 18.28
C ARG A 230 29.48 14.79 18.18
N GLU A 231 29.56 16.08 17.82
CA GLU A 231 30.82 16.79 17.76
C GLU A 231 31.41 17.04 19.15
N GLU A 232 30.54 17.34 20.12
CA GLU A 232 30.93 17.60 21.51
C GLU A 232 31.42 16.38 22.28
N ALA A 233 30.99 15.17 21.89
CA ALA A 233 31.32 13.89 22.53
C ALA A 233 32.17 13.00 21.62
N PRO A 234 33.52 13.17 21.61
CA PRO A 234 34.39 12.36 20.76
C PRO A 234 34.22 10.87 20.97
N ILE A 235 34.06 10.14 19.87
CA ILE A 235 33.94 8.69 19.86
C ILE A 235 35.34 8.09 19.95
N VAL A 236 35.54 7.24 20.96
CA VAL A 236 36.79 6.50 21.19
C VAL A 236 36.79 5.21 20.40
N ASP A 237 35.68 4.44 20.50
CA ASP A 237 35.48 3.17 19.79
C ASP A 237 33.99 2.94 19.49
N ARG A 238 33.70 2.21 18.43
CA ARG A 238 32.33 1.91 18.02
C ARG A 238 32.21 0.49 17.51
N MET A 239 31.25 -0.24 18.07
CA MET A 239 30.80 -1.53 17.59
C MET A 239 29.41 -1.37 16.97
N THR A 240 29.30 -1.47 15.64
CA THR A 240 28.06 -1.30 14.90
C THR A 240 27.07 -2.44 15.16
N PHE A 241 25.79 -2.20 14.89
CA PHE A 241 24.74 -3.21 15.02
C PHE A 241 24.99 -4.40 14.09
N THR A 242 24.76 -5.60 14.61
CA THR A 242 24.64 -6.81 13.79
C THR A 242 23.41 -7.61 14.20
N THR A 243 22.82 -8.34 13.27
CA THR A 243 21.62 -9.17 13.51
C THR A 243 21.88 -10.27 14.56
N GLU A 244 23.12 -10.73 14.66
CA GLU A 244 23.53 -11.75 15.65
C GLU A 244 23.58 -11.17 17.06
N ARG A 245 24.21 -10.00 17.22
CA ARG A 245 24.35 -9.31 18.51
C ARG A 245 23.07 -8.61 18.95
N LYS A 246 22.30 -8.08 18.01
CA LYS A 246 21.08 -7.29 18.23
C LYS A 246 21.28 -6.02 19.05
N TYR A 247 22.50 -5.51 19.14
CA TYR A 247 22.83 -4.23 19.78
C TYR A 247 24.00 -3.53 19.08
N MET A 248 24.12 -2.26 19.35
CA MET A 248 25.23 -1.38 19.01
C MET A 248 25.83 -0.81 20.29
N ALA A 249 27.15 -0.69 20.35
CA ALA A 249 27.87 -0.09 21.46
C ALA A 249 28.82 0.99 20.98
N THR A 250 28.96 2.08 21.75
CA THR A 250 29.87 3.19 21.43
C THR A 250 30.52 3.70 22.70
N ILE A 251 31.85 3.80 22.71
CA ILE A 251 32.61 4.45 23.80
C ILE A 251 32.83 5.90 23.40
N ILE A 252 32.49 6.80 24.31
CA ILE A 252 32.64 8.24 24.11
C ILE A 252 33.36 8.90 25.29
N GLN A 253 33.94 10.07 25.04
CA GLN A 253 34.28 11.01 26.09
C GLN A 253 33.10 11.96 26.26
N SER A 254 32.22 11.70 27.23
CA SER A 254 31.02 12.51 27.46
C SER A 254 31.40 13.91 27.90
N LYS A 255 30.84 14.91 27.27
CA LYS A 255 30.99 16.34 27.69
C LYS A 255 30.04 16.63 28.86
N THR A 256 28.89 16.01 28.91
CA THR A 256 27.87 16.22 29.94
C THR A 256 28.37 15.76 31.31
N THR A 257 29.03 14.59 31.38
CA THR A 257 29.56 14.07 32.65
C THR A 257 31.06 14.31 32.86
N GLY A 258 31.80 14.65 31.82
CA GLY A 258 33.26 14.75 31.83
C GLY A 258 33.99 13.40 31.92
N LYS A 259 33.25 12.28 31.87
CA LYS A 259 33.77 10.92 32.02
C LYS A 259 33.70 10.14 30.68
N ARG A 260 34.48 9.08 30.63
CA ARG A 260 34.35 8.12 29.50
C ARG A 260 33.19 7.16 29.80
N LEU A 261 32.28 7.06 28.83
CA LEU A 261 31.09 6.22 28.93
C LEU A 261 31.06 5.20 27.79
N ILE A 262 30.61 3.98 28.13
CA ILE A 262 30.13 3.03 27.15
C ILE A 262 28.61 3.15 27.09
N CYS A 263 28.09 3.41 25.87
CA CYS A 263 26.67 3.55 25.58
C CYS A 263 26.22 2.36 24.73
N VAL A 264 25.16 1.69 25.14
CA VAL A 264 24.61 0.53 24.42
C VAL A 264 23.16 0.82 24.06
N LYS A 265 22.80 0.49 22.81
CA LYS A 265 21.43 0.53 22.29
C LYS A 265 21.13 -0.75 21.54
N GLY A 266 19.97 -1.35 21.76
CA GLY A 266 19.61 -2.60 21.09
C GLY A 266 18.30 -3.20 21.54
N ALA A 267 18.14 -4.50 21.25
CA ALA A 267 16.98 -5.28 21.69
C ALA A 267 16.88 -5.26 23.22
N PRO A 268 15.70 -4.91 23.78
CA PRO A 268 15.56 -4.71 25.21
C PRO A 268 16.00 -5.90 26.04
N GLU A 269 15.70 -7.12 25.61
CA GLU A 269 16.08 -8.37 26.29
C GLU A 269 17.60 -8.56 26.36
N ILE A 270 18.32 -8.14 25.32
CA ILE A 270 19.79 -8.25 25.27
C ILE A 270 20.44 -7.15 26.12
N VAL A 271 19.98 -5.91 25.95
CA VAL A 271 20.51 -4.76 26.70
C VAL A 271 20.23 -4.93 28.21
N ARG A 272 19.04 -5.42 28.58
CA ARG A 272 18.67 -5.68 29.96
C ARG A 272 19.60 -6.71 30.64
N ALA A 273 19.97 -7.75 29.90
CA ALA A 273 20.90 -8.78 30.42
C ALA A 273 22.30 -8.25 30.70
N MET A 274 22.69 -7.09 30.17
CA MET A 274 23.97 -6.40 30.41
C MET A 274 23.90 -5.42 31.59
N CYS A 275 22.73 -5.24 32.20
CA CYS A 275 22.50 -4.21 33.20
C CYS A 275 22.51 -4.81 34.63
N MET A 276 22.84 -3.96 35.60
CA MET A 276 22.75 -4.31 37.02
C MET A 276 21.30 -4.66 37.38
N PRO A 277 21.09 -5.69 38.20
CA PRO A 277 19.77 -6.02 38.73
C PRO A 277 19.21 -4.88 39.58
N ASP A 278 18.04 -4.38 39.24
CA ASP A 278 17.35 -3.29 39.96
C ASP A 278 15.93 -3.67 40.40
N GLY A 279 15.55 -4.95 40.23
CA GLY A 279 14.25 -5.48 40.60
C GLY A 279 13.09 -5.08 39.69
N LYS A 280 13.35 -4.42 38.56
CA LYS A 280 12.31 -3.91 37.60
C LYS A 280 12.02 -4.86 36.45
N ASP A 281 12.57 -6.08 36.43
CA ASP A 281 12.43 -7.02 35.31
C ASP A 281 10.96 -7.31 34.96
N ALA A 282 10.12 -7.50 35.99
CA ALA A 282 8.69 -7.73 35.76
C ALA A 282 8.00 -6.54 35.06
N GLN A 283 8.31 -5.32 35.51
CA GLN A 283 7.76 -4.09 34.94
C GLN A 283 8.22 -3.87 33.49
N VAL A 284 9.51 -4.12 33.21
CA VAL A 284 10.07 -4.02 31.86
C VAL A 284 9.40 -5.02 30.94
N ASN A 285 9.28 -6.29 31.37
CA ASN A 285 8.66 -7.34 30.57
C ASN A 285 7.17 -7.08 30.29
N GLU A 286 6.42 -6.62 31.28
CA GLU A 286 5.01 -6.24 31.09
C GLU A 286 4.87 -5.13 30.03
N GLN A 287 5.71 -4.10 30.12
CA GLN A 287 5.68 -3.00 29.17
C GLN A 287 6.11 -3.44 27.76
N LEU A 288 7.10 -4.31 27.64
CA LEU A 288 7.51 -4.87 26.35
C LEU A 288 6.38 -5.69 25.70
N LEU A 289 5.64 -6.48 26.49
CA LEU A 289 4.46 -7.20 25.98
C LEU A 289 3.36 -6.24 25.49
N LEU A 290 3.13 -5.12 26.19
CA LEU A 290 2.21 -4.09 25.74
C LEU A 290 2.65 -3.46 24.40
N PHE A 291 3.93 -3.14 24.27
CA PHE A 291 4.46 -2.58 23.00
C PHE A 291 4.41 -3.62 21.87
N GLN A 292 4.73 -4.88 22.14
CA GLN A 292 4.61 -5.96 21.17
C GLN A 292 3.16 -6.18 20.74
N GLY A 293 2.20 -6.12 21.69
CA GLY A 293 0.77 -6.19 21.38
C GLY A 293 0.29 -5.05 20.50
N ARG A 294 0.93 -3.87 20.57
CA ARG A 294 0.71 -2.72 19.68
C ARG A 294 1.59 -2.74 18.42
N ALA A 295 2.32 -3.83 18.18
CA ALA A 295 3.22 -4.02 17.04
C ALA A 295 4.30 -2.93 16.89
N MET A 296 4.73 -2.34 18.01
CA MET A 296 5.80 -1.35 18.05
C MET A 296 7.17 -2.03 18.08
N ARG A 297 8.13 -1.43 17.40
CA ARG A 297 9.54 -1.79 17.56
C ARG A 297 10.08 -1.18 18.84
N THR A 298 10.82 -1.94 19.62
CA THR A 298 11.38 -1.46 20.87
C THR A 298 12.90 -1.43 20.82
N LEU A 299 13.49 -0.34 21.33
CA LEU A 299 14.92 -0.18 21.55
C LEU A 299 15.18 0.21 23.00
N ALA A 300 16.03 -0.54 23.68
CA ALA A 300 16.53 -0.15 24.99
C ALA A 300 17.83 0.64 24.88
N VAL A 301 18.05 1.53 25.86
CA VAL A 301 19.24 2.32 26.03
C VAL A 301 19.82 2.07 27.41
N ALA A 302 21.12 1.79 27.48
CA ALA A 302 21.87 1.63 28.71
C ALA A 302 23.25 2.27 28.57
N TYR A 303 23.87 2.63 29.69
CA TYR A 303 25.25 3.12 29.73
C TYR A 303 25.97 2.72 31.02
N ALA A 304 27.30 2.79 31.00
CA ALA A 304 28.15 2.70 32.16
C ALA A 304 29.39 3.57 32.02
N GLU A 305 29.99 3.96 33.14
CA GLU A 305 31.34 4.56 33.17
C GLU A 305 32.39 3.47 32.85
N THR A 306 33.37 3.82 32.03
CA THR A 306 34.43 2.88 31.67
C THR A 306 35.78 3.56 31.52
N THR A 307 36.85 2.81 31.74
CA THR A 307 38.23 3.23 31.42
C THR A 307 38.75 2.53 30.17
N ALA A 308 37.99 1.57 29.63
CA ALA A 308 38.39 0.81 28.46
C ALA A 308 38.48 1.72 27.19
N GLU A 309 39.33 1.32 26.26
CA GLU A 309 39.47 1.96 24.95
C GLU A 309 38.72 1.21 23.84
N ARG A 310 38.35 -0.05 24.08
CA ARG A 310 37.59 -0.88 23.11
C ARG A 310 36.26 -1.32 23.69
N CYS A 311 35.24 -1.32 22.89
CA CYS A 311 33.89 -1.78 23.24
C CYS A 311 33.92 -3.26 23.74
N GLU A 312 34.70 -4.10 23.07
CA GLU A 312 34.84 -5.51 23.47
C GLU A 312 35.33 -5.71 24.90
N ASP A 313 36.28 -4.89 25.35
CA ASP A 313 36.82 -4.94 26.68
C ASP A 313 35.84 -4.41 27.72
N ALA A 314 35.14 -3.33 27.42
CA ALA A 314 34.13 -2.76 28.30
C ALA A 314 32.88 -3.67 28.47
N LEU A 315 32.64 -4.56 27.51
CA LEU A 315 31.48 -5.47 27.48
C LEU A 315 31.78 -6.88 28.03
N ARG A 316 32.99 -7.15 28.52
CA ARG A 316 33.34 -8.47 29.13
C ARG A 316 32.59 -8.74 30.41
N ASP A 317 32.43 -7.73 31.26
CA ASP A 317 31.64 -7.78 32.49
C ASP A 317 30.82 -6.49 32.65
N PRO A 318 29.77 -6.36 31.86
CA PRO A 318 29.01 -5.11 31.76
C PRO A 318 28.15 -4.92 33.02
N GLN A 319 28.39 -3.82 33.74
CA GLN A 319 27.60 -3.39 34.90
C GLN A 319 26.89 -2.07 34.51
N MET A 320 25.92 -2.19 33.61
CA MET A 320 25.27 -0.99 33.00
C MET A 320 24.05 -0.54 33.78
N LEU A 321 23.76 0.73 33.70
CA LEU A 321 22.50 1.32 34.12
C LEU A 321 21.47 1.20 32.98
N PHE A 322 20.38 0.47 33.22
CA PHE A 322 19.24 0.41 32.28
C PHE A 322 18.45 1.71 32.35
N VAL A 323 18.48 2.50 31.29
CA VAL A 323 17.95 3.86 31.31
C VAL A 323 16.51 3.93 30.82
N ALA A 324 16.28 3.51 29.60
CA ALA A 324 14.99 3.72 28.95
C ALA A 324 14.72 2.64 27.88
N VAL A 325 13.44 2.50 27.57
CA VAL A 325 12.95 1.78 26.40
C VAL A 325 12.15 2.74 25.53
N ALA A 326 12.54 2.87 24.28
CA ALA A 326 11.82 3.62 23.27
C ALA A 326 10.94 2.67 22.43
N ALA A 327 9.66 3.01 22.30
CA ALA A 327 8.70 2.34 21.43
C ALA A 327 8.54 3.15 20.13
N ILE A 328 8.77 2.50 19.01
CA ILE A 328 8.87 3.13 17.68
C ILE A 328 7.89 2.46 16.74
N ALA A 329 7.09 3.26 16.06
CA ALA A 329 6.12 2.78 15.07
C ALA A 329 6.04 3.72 13.87
N ASP A 330 5.44 3.24 12.80
CA ASP A 330 5.00 4.06 11.67
C ASP A 330 3.55 4.47 11.95
N PRO A 331 3.28 5.75 12.27
CA PRO A 331 1.98 6.18 12.73
C PRO A 331 0.93 6.13 11.62
N VAL A 332 -0.29 5.78 11.97
CA VAL A 332 -1.46 5.93 11.10
C VAL A 332 -1.67 7.41 10.80
N ARG A 333 -2.02 7.75 9.58
CA ARG A 333 -2.39 9.12 9.20
C ARG A 333 -3.67 9.53 9.91
N GLU A 334 -3.74 10.75 10.39
CA GLU A 334 -4.87 11.25 11.21
C GLU A 334 -6.22 11.23 10.46
N ASP A 335 -6.21 11.40 9.16
CA ASP A 335 -7.40 11.45 8.30
C ASP A 335 -7.96 10.07 7.90
N VAL A 336 -7.16 9.01 8.00
CA VAL A 336 -7.53 7.67 7.54
C VAL A 336 -8.71 7.05 8.29
N PRO A 337 -8.82 7.11 9.63
CA PRO A 337 -9.97 6.51 10.32
C PRO A 337 -11.32 7.08 9.87
N ALA A 338 -11.38 8.40 9.67
CA ALA A 338 -12.59 9.06 9.18
C ALA A 338 -12.92 8.68 7.73
N ALA A 339 -11.91 8.52 6.87
CA ALA A 339 -12.08 8.11 5.49
C ALA A 339 -12.53 6.65 5.38
N VAL A 340 -11.94 5.74 6.16
CA VAL A 340 -12.35 4.34 6.27
C VAL A 340 -13.81 4.23 6.71
N ALA A 341 -14.21 4.96 7.76
CA ALA A 341 -15.59 4.97 8.23
C ALA A 341 -16.58 5.47 7.16
N ARG A 342 -16.19 6.47 6.34
CA ARG A 342 -17.03 6.93 5.21
C ARG A 342 -17.20 5.85 4.14
N CYS A 343 -16.13 5.17 3.76
CA CYS A 343 -16.19 4.08 2.79
C CYS A 343 -17.09 2.94 3.29
N MET A 344 -16.88 2.49 4.53
CA MET A 344 -17.71 1.42 5.13
C MET A 344 -19.19 1.83 5.21
N LYS A 345 -19.49 3.09 5.57
CA LYS A 345 -20.87 3.61 5.59
C LYS A 345 -21.50 3.66 4.19
N ALA A 346 -20.69 3.83 3.15
CA ALA A 346 -21.14 3.76 1.76
C ALA A 346 -21.34 2.32 1.26
N GLY A 347 -21.07 1.30 2.07
CA GLY A 347 -21.17 -0.12 1.71
C GLY A 347 -19.94 -0.64 0.97
N ILE A 348 -18.80 0.03 1.06
CA ILE A 348 -17.54 -0.38 0.45
C ILE A 348 -16.73 -1.16 1.49
N ASP A 349 -16.39 -2.40 1.18
CA ASP A 349 -15.52 -3.23 2.00
C ASP A 349 -14.05 -2.79 1.85
N ILE A 350 -13.33 -2.74 2.98
CA ILE A 350 -11.90 -2.43 2.99
C ILE A 350 -11.14 -3.68 3.40
N LYS A 351 -10.06 -3.97 2.68
CA LYS A 351 -9.16 -5.11 2.95
C LYS A 351 -7.73 -4.61 3.01
N ILE A 352 -7.05 -4.85 4.14
CA ILE A 352 -5.62 -4.55 4.29
C ILE A 352 -4.83 -5.73 3.73
N VAL A 353 -3.91 -5.44 2.80
CA VAL A 353 -3.05 -6.44 2.17
C VAL A 353 -1.60 -5.97 2.28
N THR A 354 -0.85 -6.55 3.18
CA THR A 354 0.49 -6.06 3.55
C THR A 354 1.53 -7.17 3.68
N GLY A 355 2.79 -6.85 3.43
CA GLY A 355 3.94 -7.71 3.75
C GLY A 355 4.29 -7.79 5.25
N ASP A 356 3.66 -6.97 6.09
CA ASP A 356 3.92 -6.91 7.53
C ASP A 356 3.41 -8.14 8.30
N THR A 357 3.81 -8.22 9.58
CA THR A 357 3.37 -9.29 10.47
C THR A 357 1.86 -9.20 10.78
N PRO A 358 1.21 -10.32 11.13
CA PRO A 358 -0.21 -10.33 11.51
C PRO A 358 -0.52 -9.34 12.66
N ALA A 359 0.36 -9.27 13.67
CA ALA A 359 0.20 -8.37 14.80
C ALA A 359 0.17 -6.89 14.37
N THR A 360 1.11 -6.49 13.49
CA THR A 360 1.18 -5.11 12.96
C THR A 360 -0.06 -4.78 12.13
N ALA A 361 -0.46 -5.68 11.23
CA ALA A 361 -1.62 -5.47 10.37
C ALA A 361 -2.92 -5.34 11.18
N ARG A 362 -3.09 -6.19 12.20
CA ARG A 362 -4.27 -6.15 13.08
C ARG A 362 -4.33 -4.87 13.91
N GLU A 363 -3.18 -4.43 14.47
CA GLU A 363 -3.13 -3.18 15.24
C GLU A 363 -3.49 -1.96 14.39
N ILE A 364 -2.98 -1.88 13.16
CA ILE A 364 -3.38 -0.83 12.22
C ILE A 364 -4.87 -0.90 11.90
N ALA A 365 -5.40 -2.11 11.65
CA ALA A 365 -6.82 -2.32 11.39
C ALA A 365 -7.71 -1.87 12.57
N ARG A 366 -7.27 -2.08 13.83
CA ARG A 366 -7.95 -1.55 15.02
C ARG A 366 -7.95 -0.02 15.03
N ARG A 367 -6.79 0.59 14.85
CA ARG A 367 -6.63 2.06 14.89
C ARG A 367 -7.46 2.77 13.84
N ILE A 368 -7.68 2.16 12.67
CA ILE A 368 -8.53 2.73 11.62
C ILE A 368 -10.00 2.34 11.73
N GLY A 369 -10.40 1.55 12.74
CA GLY A 369 -11.77 1.12 12.96
C GLY A 369 -12.28 0.02 12.01
N LEU A 370 -11.36 -0.72 11.36
CA LEU A 370 -11.69 -1.86 10.50
C LEU A 370 -11.81 -3.17 11.28
N TRP A 371 -11.00 -3.35 12.33
CA TRP A 371 -10.97 -4.55 13.18
C TRP A 371 -11.58 -4.30 14.55
N HIS A 372 -12.45 -5.22 14.97
CA HIS A 372 -13.13 -5.19 16.27
C HIS A 372 -12.95 -6.55 16.95
N ASP A 373 -12.23 -6.61 18.06
CA ASP A 373 -11.89 -7.87 18.76
C ASP A 373 -13.13 -8.66 19.26
N GLU A 374 -14.27 -7.99 19.42
CA GLU A 374 -15.53 -8.60 19.86
C GLU A 374 -16.24 -9.36 18.73
N THR A 375 -16.07 -8.95 17.48
CA THR A 375 -16.82 -9.46 16.32
C THR A 375 -15.95 -10.16 15.30
N ASP A 376 -14.67 -9.80 15.21
CA ASP A 376 -13.73 -10.36 14.24
C ASP A 376 -12.95 -11.54 14.84
N SER A 377 -12.57 -12.46 13.99
CA SER A 377 -11.89 -13.69 14.37
C SER A 377 -10.84 -14.08 13.33
N SER A 378 -10.16 -15.20 13.54
CA SER A 378 -9.22 -15.80 12.56
C SER A 378 -9.84 -16.05 11.17
N ARG A 379 -11.16 -15.99 11.05
CA ARG A 379 -11.83 -16.05 9.75
C ARG A 379 -11.66 -14.78 8.91
N ASN A 380 -11.45 -13.64 9.59
CA ASN A 380 -11.32 -12.33 8.98
C ASN A 380 -9.87 -11.93 8.71
N GLU A 381 -8.92 -12.77 9.09
CA GLU A 381 -7.50 -12.59 8.79
C GLU A 381 -6.87 -13.86 8.20
N MET A 382 -5.79 -13.69 7.43
CA MET A 382 -5.04 -14.78 6.84
C MET A 382 -3.62 -14.31 6.54
N THR A 383 -2.66 -15.23 6.63
CA THR A 383 -1.30 -14.97 6.16
C THR A 383 -1.14 -15.32 4.69
N GLY A 384 -0.16 -14.70 4.00
CA GLY A 384 0.16 -15.06 2.61
C GLY A 384 0.53 -16.52 2.43
N VAL A 385 1.14 -17.16 3.43
CA VAL A 385 1.48 -18.59 3.40
C VAL A 385 0.21 -19.46 3.42
N GLU A 386 -0.73 -19.18 4.32
CA GLU A 386 -2.03 -19.85 4.37
C GLU A 386 -2.81 -19.65 3.08
N PHE A 387 -2.83 -18.40 2.58
CA PHE A 387 -3.50 -18.04 1.32
C PHE A 387 -2.93 -18.78 0.11
N ALA A 388 -1.61 -18.92 0.03
CA ALA A 388 -0.94 -19.64 -1.06
C ALA A 388 -1.18 -21.15 -1.00
N ALA A 389 -1.39 -21.73 0.19
CA ALA A 389 -1.62 -23.16 0.39
C ALA A 389 -3.05 -23.61 0.03
N MET A 390 -4.03 -22.68 -0.02
CA MET A 390 -5.43 -23.00 -0.30
C MET A 390 -5.73 -22.97 -1.80
N SER A 391 -6.70 -23.81 -2.22
CA SER A 391 -7.23 -23.78 -3.59
C SER A 391 -8.09 -22.53 -3.84
N ASP A 392 -8.33 -22.20 -5.12
CA ASP A 392 -9.20 -21.06 -5.49
C ASP A 392 -10.65 -21.27 -5.05
N GLU A 393 -11.13 -22.51 -5.05
CA GLU A 393 -12.48 -22.86 -4.61
C GLU A 393 -12.67 -22.61 -3.11
N GLU A 394 -11.73 -23.01 -2.27
CA GLU A 394 -11.75 -22.76 -0.83
C GLU A 394 -11.63 -21.26 -0.52
N LEU A 395 -10.76 -20.56 -1.24
CA LEU A 395 -10.58 -19.12 -1.07
C LEU A 395 -11.83 -18.33 -1.48
N LEU A 396 -12.55 -18.74 -2.52
CA LEU A 396 -13.79 -18.07 -2.93
C LEU A 396 -14.84 -18.04 -1.79
N GLU A 397 -14.85 -18.98 -0.88
CA GLU A 397 -15.76 -18.97 0.28
C GLU A 397 -15.30 -18.02 1.39
N ARG A 398 -14.01 -17.67 1.42
CA ARG A 398 -13.38 -16.89 2.51
C ARG A 398 -13.08 -15.45 2.16
N VAL A 399 -12.78 -15.12 0.89
CA VAL A 399 -12.26 -13.80 0.49
C VAL A 399 -13.21 -12.65 0.78
N GLN A 400 -14.52 -12.87 0.80
CA GLN A 400 -15.48 -11.81 1.15
C GLN A 400 -15.37 -11.41 2.62
N ALA A 401 -15.27 -12.40 3.53
CA ALA A 401 -15.13 -12.16 4.97
C ALA A 401 -13.73 -11.67 5.37
N LEU A 402 -12.71 -11.85 4.52
CA LEU A 402 -11.34 -11.49 4.80
C LEU A 402 -11.21 -9.96 4.91
N LYS A 403 -10.64 -9.46 6.02
CA LYS A 403 -10.33 -8.05 6.27
C LYS A 403 -8.82 -7.77 6.20
N ILE A 404 -8.00 -8.74 6.62
CA ILE A 404 -6.55 -8.59 6.72
C ILE A 404 -5.85 -9.76 6.04
N MET A 405 -4.95 -9.46 5.10
CA MET A 405 -3.96 -10.41 4.58
C MET A 405 -2.57 -9.90 4.91
N SER A 406 -1.90 -10.57 5.84
CA SER A 406 -0.55 -10.25 6.30
C SER A 406 0.50 -11.13 5.63
N ARG A 407 1.78 -10.72 5.61
CA ARG A 407 2.88 -11.43 4.92
C ARG A 407 2.55 -11.78 3.46
N ALA A 408 1.75 -10.92 2.81
CA ALA A 408 1.32 -11.09 1.43
C ALA A 408 2.49 -10.86 0.46
N ARG A 409 2.60 -11.73 -0.53
CA ARG A 409 3.50 -11.57 -1.68
C ARG A 409 2.79 -10.77 -2.77
N PRO A 410 3.51 -10.17 -3.73
CA PRO A 410 2.91 -9.46 -4.86
C PRO A 410 1.86 -10.27 -5.61
N LEU A 411 2.13 -11.56 -5.86
CA LEU A 411 1.22 -12.46 -6.56
C LEU A 411 -0.01 -12.83 -5.72
N ASP A 412 0.10 -12.85 -4.39
CA ASP A 412 -1.04 -13.10 -3.51
C ASP A 412 -2.02 -11.92 -3.57
N LYS A 413 -1.51 -10.67 -3.63
CA LYS A 413 -2.32 -9.47 -3.85
C LYS A 413 -3.12 -9.56 -5.16
N GLN A 414 -2.46 -9.93 -6.26
CA GLN A 414 -3.10 -10.11 -7.56
C GLN A 414 -4.14 -11.24 -7.54
N ARG A 415 -3.82 -12.38 -6.92
CA ARG A 415 -4.73 -13.53 -6.82
C ARG A 415 -5.99 -13.17 -6.01
N LEU A 416 -5.85 -12.42 -4.92
CA LEU A 416 -6.98 -11.92 -4.13
C LEU A 416 -7.91 -11.05 -4.98
N VAL A 417 -7.37 -10.11 -5.75
CA VAL A 417 -8.14 -9.24 -6.65
C VAL A 417 -8.95 -10.08 -7.64
N ARG A 418 -8.33 -11.06 -8.30
CA ARG A 418 -9.02 -11.97 -9.24
C ARG A 418 -10.15 -12.76 -8.59
N LEU A 419 -9.96 -13.25 -7.37
CA LEU A 419 -10.98 -14.00 -6.65
C LEU A 419 -12.16 -13.14 -6.26
N LEU A 420 -11.92 -11.89 -5.83
CA LEU A 420 -12.99 -10.94 -5.54
C LEU A 420 -13.76 -10.56 -6.80
N GLN A 421 -13.09 -10.34 -7.93
CA GLN A 421 -13.73 -10.09 -9.23
C GLN A 421 -14.58 -11.29 -9.69
N ARG A 422 -14.10 -12.52 -9.48
CA ARG A 422 -14.90 -13.75 -9.75
C ARG A 422 -16.16 -13.85 -8.89
N LYS A 423 -16.18 -13.21 -7.71
CA LYS A 423 -17.38 -13.07 -6.85
C LYS A 423 -18.32 -11.96 -7.32
N GLY A 424 -17.94 -11.20 -8.34
CA GLY A 424 -18.73 -10.09 -8.88
C GLY A 424 -18.42 -8.73 -8.22
N GLU A 425 -17.38 -8.67 -7.38
CA GLU A 425 -16.95 -7.42 -6.75
C GLU A 425 -16.22 -6.52 -7.76
N ILE A 426 -16.40 -5.23 -7.61
CA ILE A 426 -15.63 -4.21 -8.35
C ILE A 426 -14.53 -3.73 -7.41
N VAL A 427 -13.30 -4.12 -7.72
CA VAL A 427 -12.15 -4.00 -6.82
C VAL A 427 -11.29 -2.81 -7.20
N ALA A 428 -11.07 -1.91 -6.25
CA ALA A 428 -10.00 -0.92 -6.30
C ALA A 428 -8.79 -1.43 -5.51
N VAL A 429 -7.58 -1.13 -5.98
CA VAL A 429 -6.33 -1.50 -5.30
C VAL A 429 -5.48 -0.25 -5.14
N THR A 430 -4.92 -0.04 -3.93
CA THR A 430 -3.90 0.99 -3.71
C THR A 430 -2.51 0.38 -3.61
N GLY A 431 -1.50 1.12 -4.05
CA GLY A 431 -0.11 0.72 -3.91
C GLY A 431 0.86 1.83 -4.30
N ASP A 432 2.08 1.76 -3.79
CA ASP A 432 3.15 2.74 -4.04
C ASP A 432 4.42 2.09 -4.62
N GLY A 433 4.55 0.77 -4.46
CA GLY A 433 5.73 0.01 -4.83
C GLY A 433 5.62 -0.75 -6.16
N THR A 434 6.78 -1.15 -6.67
CA THR A 434 6.87 -2.07 -7.81
C THR A 434 6.15 -3.41 -7.53
N ASN A 435 6.12 -3.81 -6.26
CA ASN A 435 5.46 -5.04 -5.80
C ASN A 435 3.93 -5.00 -5.97
N ASP A 436 3.34 -3.81 -6.04
CA ASP A 436 1.89 -3.62 -6.18
C ASP A 436 1.44 -3.59 -7.63
N ALA A 437 2.36 -3.36 -8.56
CA ALA A 437 2.06 -3.18 -9.97
C ALA A 437 1.20 -4.29 -10.59
N PRO A 438 1.40 -5.60 -10.31
CA PRO A 438 0.51 -6.64 -10.81
C PRO A 438 -0.92 -6.50 -10.31
N ALA A 439 -1.10 -6.19 -9.02
CA ALA A 439 -2.42 -6.02 -8.43
C ALA A 439 -3.11 -4.75 -8.93
N LEU A 440 -2.36 -3.63 -9.07
CA LEU A 440 -2.84 -2.37 -9.65
C LEU A 440 -3.36 -2.55 -11.07
N ASN A 441 -2.61 -3.27 -11.91
CA ASN A 441 -2.98 -3.49 -13.31
C ASN A 441 -4.18 -4.44 -13.48
N PHE A 442 -4.35 -5.42 -12.57
CA PHE A 442 -5.47 -6.36 -12.61
C PHE A 442 -6.73 -5.87 -11.92
N ALA A 443 -6.64 -4.84 -11.10
CA ALA A 443 -7.80 -4.23 -10.45
C ALA A 443 -8.77 -3.63 -11.47
N ASN A 444 -10.03 -3.47 -11.08
CA ASN A 444 -10.98 -2.68 -11.87
C ASN A 444 -10.60 -1.19 -11.86
N VAL A 445 -9.97 -0.74 -10.74
CA VAL A 445 -9.33 0.58 -10.62
C VAL A 445 -8.03 0.45 -9.84
N GLY A 446 -6.90 0.69 -10.47
CA GLY A 446 -5.59 0.80 -9.83
C GLY A 446 -5.33 2.23 -9.36
N LEU A 447 -4.99 2.41 -8.08
CA LEU A 447 -4.74 3.70 -7.43
C LEU A 447 -3.28 3.76 -6.97
N SER A 448 -2.43 4.55 -7.62
CA SER A 448 -1.04 4.75 -7.17
C SER A 448 -0.90 5.99 -6.30
N MET A 449 0.08 5.97 -5.39
CA MET A 449 0.48 7.14 -4.63
C MET A 449 1.29 8.12 -5.49
N GLY A 450 1.19 9.41 -5.22
CA GLY A 450 1.96 10.45 -5.89
C GLY A 450 3.47 10.32 -5.63
N SER A 451 3.85 9.87 -4.43
CA SER A 451 5.24 9.51 -4.06
C SER A 451 5.67 8.13 -4.56
N GLY A 452 4.75 7.32 -5.08
CA GLY A 452 5.01 5.95 -5.52
C GLY A 452 5.98 5.85 -6.70
N THR A 453 6.49 4.64 -6.94
CA THR A 453 7.42 4.34 -8.03
C THR A 453 6.79 4.60 -9.41
N SER A 454 7.62 4.84 -10.43
CA SER A 454 7.14 4.99 -11.82
C SER A 454 6.39 3.74 -12.29
N VAL A 455 6.85 2.55 -11.89
CA VAL A 455 6.20 1.28 -12.25
C VAL A 455 4.79 1.17 -11.67
N ALA A 456 4.60 1.55 -10.40
CA ALA A 456 3.27 1.58 -9.79
C ALA A 456 2.35 2.59 -10.47
N LYS A 457 2.87 3.80 -10.78
CA LYS A 457 2.12 4.83 -11.50
C LYS A 457 1.71 4.38 -12.90
N ASP A 458 2.60 3.71 -13.64
CA ASP A 458 2.31 3.23 -15.00
C ASP A 458 1.31 2.07 -15.01
N ALA A 459 1.30 1.25 -13.97
CA ALA A 459 0.32 0.17 -13.79
C ALA A 459 -1.04 0.67 -13.31
N SER A 460 -1.15 1.90 -12.80
CA SER A 460 -2.38 2.45 -12.21
C SER A 460 -3.26 3.19 -13.21
N ASP A 461 -4.52 3.38 -12.83
CA ASP A 461 -5.51 4.15 -13.58
C ASP A 461 -5.66 5.58 -13.05
N ILE A 462 -5.42 5.77 -11.75
CA ILE A 462 -5.51 7.05 -11.04
C ILE A 462 -4.27 7.19 -10.15
N THR A 463 -3.72 8.41 -10.07
CA THR A 463 -2.64 8.74 -9.15
C THR A 463 -3.15 9.72 -8.10
N LEU A 464 -2.95 9.41 -6.82
CA LEU A 464 -3.31 10.24 -5.67
C LEU A 464 -2.19 11.25 -5.40
N LEU A 465 -2.40 12.52 -5.72
CA LEU A 465 -1.34 13.54 -5.68
C LEU A 465 -0.88 13.89 -4.26
N ASP A 466 -1.71 13.65 -3.26
CA ASP A 466 -1.48 13.95 -1.84
C ASP A 466 -1.16 12.72 -0.99
N ASP A 467 -1.02 11.55 -1.62
CA ASP A 467 -0.80 10.27 -0.94
C ASP A 467 -1.86 9.94 0.15
N SER A 468 -3.05 10.54 0.06
CA SER A 468 -4.08 10.43 1.11
C SER A 468 -5.17 9.42 0.75
N PHE A 469 -5.47 8.52 1.70
CA PHE A 469 -6.63 7.64 1.60
C PHE A 469 -7.96 8.43 1.58
N THR A 470 -7.97 9.66 2.14
CA THR A 470 -9.15 10.55 2.11
C THR A 470 -9.53 10.96 0.70
N SER A 471 -8.55 11.11 -0.19
CA SER A 471 -8.79 11.42 -1.60
C SER A 471 -9.50 10.28 -2.31
N ILE A 472 -9.22 9.02 -1.95
CA ILE A 472 -9.96 7.83 -2.44
C ILE A 472 -11.42 7.91 -2.03
N ALA A 473 -11.69 8.20 -0.74
CA ALA A 473 -13.06 8.32 -0.23
C ALA A 473 -13.83 9.54 -0.78
N SER A 474 -13.17 10.42 -1.52
CA SER A 474 -13.74 11.62 -2.13
C SER A 474 -13.89 11.52 -3.65
N ALA A 475 -13.29 10.48 -4.25
CA ALA A 475 -13.38 10.16 -5.67
C ALA A 475 -14.70 9.47 -6.01
#